data_4e07f0263797de87cdfa1851b510f55d
#
_entry.id   4e07f0263797de87cdfa1851b510f55d
#
_cell.length_a   1.000
_cell.length_b   1.000
_cell.length_c   1.000
_cell.angle_alpha   90.00
_cell.angle_beta   90.00
_cell.angle_gamma   90.00
#
_symmetry.space_group_name_H-M   'P 1'
#
loop_
_entity.id
_entity.type
_entity.pdbx_description
1 polymer ?
#
loop_
_entity_poly.entity_id
_entity_poly.type
_entity_poly.pdbx_seq_one_letter_code
_entity_poly.pdbx_strand_id
1 'polypeptide(L)'
;EIYNNINIIPAIKRIQGVGDVQSPGLKTYSMRIWLKPEVMKQYSLMPSDISAVLAEQNVEAAPGTYGERSDVAFEYAMRYTGRLKTAEEFGNIIISSDASGNTLKLKDVADIELGGQQYSVSMKNNNIPSVMGMVQQIAGSNANDIARQVKEELEEQSKLMPPGMFYKINYDVTEFLYASI
;
A
#
# COMPACT_ATOMS: atom_id res chain seq x y z
N GLU A 1 -0.66 11.51 5.03
CA GLU A 1 -0.90 10.05 5.08
C GLU A 1 0.29 9.28 4.49
N ILE A 2 0.68 9.54 3.23
CA ILE A 2 1.81 8.86 2.55
C ILE A 2 3.11 9.00 3.35
N TYR A 3 3.44 10.22 3.81
CA TYR A 3 4.64 10.47 4.60
C TYR A 3 4.70 9.64 5.89
N ASN A 4 3.57 9.52 6.58
CA ASN A 4 3.47 8.71 7.81
C ASN A 4 3.77 7.23 7.52
N ASN A 5 3.20 6.69 6.43
CA ASN A 5 3.37 5.29 6.04
C ASN A 5 4.79 4.95 5.59
N ILE A 6 5.46 5.87 4.91
CA ILE A 6 6.79 5.62 4.34
C ILE A 6 7.91 5.93 5.34
N ASN A 7 7.76 6.96 6.18
CA ASN A 7 8.84 7.45 7.03
C ASN A 7 8.60 7.12 8.52
N ILE A 8 7.46 7.54 9.08
CA ILE A 8 7.25 7.48 10.53
C ILE A 8 6.99 6.05 11.01
N ILE A 9 6.05 5.34 10.40
CA ILE A 9 5.71 3.97 10.82
C ILE A 9 6.91 3.02 10.75
N PRO A 10 7.70 2.98 9.66
CA PRO A 10 8.88 2.12 9.60
C PRO A 10 9.98 2.52 10.58
N ALA A 11 10.15 3.81 10.86
CA ALA A 11 11.13 4.28 11.83
C ALA A 11 10.76 3.78 13.24
N ILE A 12 9.51 3.95 13.67
CA ILE A 12 9.04 3.48 14.97
C ILE A 12 9.09 1.94 15.07
N LYS A 13 8.76 1.21 14.00
CA LYS A 13 8.82 -0.26 13.98
C LYS A 13 10.23 -0.83 14.17
N ARG A 14 11.28 -0.05 13.92
CA ARG A 14 12.68 -0.48 14.13
C ARG A 14 13.12 -0.38 15.58
N ILE A 15 12.38 0.30 16.44
CA ILE A 15 12.69 0.46 17.86
C ILE A 15 12.55 -0.90 18.54
N GLN A 16 13.58 -1.28 19.26
CA GLN A 16 13.60 -2.56 19.98
C GLN A 16 12.50 -2.60 21.05
N GLY A 17 11.69 -3.65 21.03
CA GLY A 17 10.56 -3.82 21.94
C GLY A 17 9.22 -3.34 21.38
N VAL A 18 9.20 -2.64 20.24
CA VAL A 18 7.98 -2.36 19.50
C VAL A 18 7.54 -3.62 18.75
N GLY A 19 6.32 -4.08 19.03
CA GLY A 19 5.73 -5.26 18.39
C GLY A 19 5.02 -4.92 17.08
N ASP A 20 4.22 -3.84 17.10
CA ASP A 20 3.52 -3.34 15.92
C ASP A 20 3.21 -1.86 16.04
N VAL A 21 2.99 -1.22 14.88
CA VAL A 21 2.47 0.14 14.78
C VAL A 21 1.25 0.10 13.88
N GLN A 22 0.09 0.26 14.45
CA GLN A 22 -1.18 0.31 13.73
C GLN A 22 -1.58 1.75 13.44
N SER A 23 -2.07 1.99 12.25
CA SER A 23 -2.56 3.32 11.85
C SER A 23 -3.95 3.17 11.22
N PRO A 24 -4.99 3.05 12.05
CA PRO A 24 -6.36 2.99 11.55
C PRO A 24 -6.71 4.27 10.79
N GLY A 25 -7.45 4.13 9.69
CA GLY A 25 -7.81 5.26 8.83
C GLY A 25 -6.71 5.76 7.89
N LEU A 26 -5.54 5.11 7.89
CA LEU A 26 -4.54 5.37 6.85
C LEU A 26 -5.07 4.90 5.50
N LYS A 27 -5.13 5.81 4.54
CA LYS A 27 -5.55 5.45 3.18
C LYS A 27 -4.41 4.76 2.47
N THR A 28 -4.59 3.48 2.20
CA THR A 28 -3.75 2.75 1.26
C THR A 28 -4.25 3.05 -0.14
N TYR A 29 -3.36 3.49 -1.02
CA TYR A 29 -3.72 3.71 -2.41
C TYR A 29 -3.79 2.39 -3.15
N SER A 30 -4.84 2.24 -3.95
CA SER A 30 -5.04 1.10 -4.83
C SER A 30 -5.59 1.54 -6.17
N MET A 31 -5.40 0.72 -7.19
CA MET A 31 -6.05 0.94 -8.47
C MET A 31 -7.52 0.54 -8.33
N ARG A 32 -8.42 1.47 -8.58
CA ARG A 32 -9.87 1.27 -8.57
C ARG A 32 -10.35 1.05 -9.98
N ILE A 33 -11.11 0.00 -10.16
CA ILE A 33 -11.67 -0.40 -11.45
C ILE A 33 -13.19 -0.41 -11.30
N TRP A 34 -13.83 0.58 -11.91
CA TRP A 34 -15.27 0.73 -11.92
C TRP A 34 -15.83 0.07 -13.16
N LEU A 35 -16.37 -1.13 -13.01
CA LEU A 35 -16.94 -1.88 -14.11
C LEU A 35 -18.22 -1.22 -14.63
N LYS A 36 -18.41 -1.26 -15.95
CA LYS A 36 -19.59 -0.76 -16.67
C LYS A 36 -20.51 -1.93 -17.03
N PRO A 37 -21.55 -2.25 -16.23
CA PRO A 37 -22.37 -3.45 -16.42
C PRO A 37 -23.05 -3.49 -17.78
N GLU A 38 -23.49 -2.34 -18.29
CA GLU A 38 -24.15 -2.23 -19.59
C GLU A 38 -23.25 -2.63 -20.74
N VAL A 39 -21.97 -2.22 -20.69
CA VAL A 39 -20.97 -2.57 -21.69
C VAL A 39 -20.57 -4.04 -21.55
N MET A 40 -20.35 -4.51 -20.33
CA MET A 40 -20.01 -5.91 -20.06
C MET A 40 -21.08 -6.87 -20.61
N LYS A 41 -22.36 -6.52 -20.47
CA LYS A 41 -23.47 -7.31 -21.00
C LYS A 41 -23.40 -7.45 -22.52
N GLN A 42 -23.00 -6.42 -23.26
CA GLN A 42 -22.85 -6.45 -24.71
C GLN A 42 -21.78 -7.47 -25.15
N TYR A 43 -20.75 -7.65 -24.34
CA TYR A 43 -19.65 -8.60 -24.61
C TYR A 43 -19.81 -9.93 -23.87
N SER A 44 -20.95 -10.18 -23.21
CA SER A 44 -21.23 -11.39 -22.40
C SER A 44 -20.16 -11.64 -21.34
N LEU A 45 -19.59 -10.59 -20.74
CA LEU A 45 -18.57 -10.67 -19.71
C LEU A 45 -19.18 -10.68 -18.32
N MET A 46 -18.60 -11.48 -17.43
CA MET A 46 -18.88 -11.47 -16.00
C MET A 46 -17.77 -10.76 -15.22
N PRO A 47 -18.04 -10.17 -14.04
CA PRO A 47 -17.01 -9.59 -13.18
C PRO A 47 -15.90 -10.57 -12.80
N SER A 48 -16.23 -11.86 -12.70
CA SER A 48 -15.27 -12.94 -12.46
C SER A 48 -14.22 -13.07 -13.55
N ASP A 49 -14.60 -12.86 -14.81
CA ASP A 49 -13.71 -12.97 -15.96
C ASP A 49 -12.65 -11.88 -15.91
N ILE A 50 -13.08 -10.65 -15.59
CA ILE A 50 -12.18 -9.51 -15.41
C ILE A 50 -11.24 -9.76 -14.23
N SER A 51 -11.75 -10.28 -13.11
CA SER A 51 -10.92 -10.59 -11.94
C SER A 51 -9.86 -11.66 -12.25
N ALA A 52 -10.21 -12.68 -13.03
CA ALA A 52 -9.29 -13.73 -13.46
C ALA A 52 -8.17 -13.17 -14.34
N VAL A 53 -8.51 -12.35 -15.34
CA VAL A 53 -7.54 -11.71 -16.23
C VAL A 53 -6.62 -10.75 -15.46
N LEU A 54 -7.16 -9.99 -14.51
CA LEU A 54 -6.35 -9.11 -13.65
C LEU A 54 -5.37 -9.91 -12.78
N ALA A 55 -5.81 -11.03 -12.22
CA ALA A 55 -4.95 -11.91 -11.43
C ALA A 55 -3.83 -12.54 -12.27
N GLU A 56 -4.12 -12.87 -13.53
CA GLU A 56 -3.14 -13.45 -14.45
C GLU A 56 -2.12 -12.43 -14.97
N GLN A 57 -2.55 -11.21 -15.30
CA GLN A 57 -1.68 -10.21 -15.93
C GLN A 57 -0.99 -9.25 -14.94
N ASN A 58 -1.46 -9.16 -13.70
CA ASN A 58 -0.86 -8.32 -12.67
C ASN A 58 -0.05 -9.16 -11.65
N VAL A 59 0.79 -10.05 -12.14
CA VAL A 59 1.64 -10.93 -11.31
C VAL A 59 3.03 -10.33 -11.19
N GLU A 60 3.64 -10.49 -10.03
CA GLU A 60 5.05 -10.24 -9.83
C GLU A 60 5.81 -11.55 -9.99
N ALA A 61 6.49 -11.72 -11.10
CA ALA A 61 7.29 -12.89 -11.37
C ALA A 61 8.76 -12.50 -11.51
N ALA A 62 9.65 -13.35 -10.98
CA ALA A 62 11.06 -13.28 -11.29
C ALA A 62 11.30 -14.19 -12.51
N PRO A 63 11.48 -13.66 -13.73
CA PRO A 63 11.52 -14.46 -14.95
C PRO A 63 12.77 -15.33 -15.07
N GLY A 64 13.75 -15.15 -14.17
CA GLY A 64 15.01 -15.91 -14.21
C GLY A 64 15.92 -15.43 -15.36
N THR A 65 16.90 -16.28 -15.66
CA THR A 65 17.88 -16.07 -16.74
C THR A 65 17.72 -17.15 -17.81
N TYR A 66 17.91 -16.76 -19.05
CA TYR A 66 17.93 -17.71 -20.18
C TYR A 66 19.39 -18.11 -20.43
N GLY A 67 19.67 -19.41 -20.45
CA GLY A 67 21.01 -19.93 -20.73
C GLY A 67 21.76 -20.46 -19.51
N GLU A 68 21.19 -20.43 -18.30
CA GLU A 68 21.85 -20.87 -17.05
C GLU A 68 22.32 -22.34 -17.06
N ARG A 69 21.77 -23.18 -17.94
CA ARG A 69 22.10 -24.60 -18.07
C ARG A 69 22.46 -25.02 -19.50
N SER A 70 22.85 -24.10 -20.35
CA SER A 70 23.25 -24.41 -21.72
C SER A 70 24.77 -24.23 -21.87
N ASP A 71 25.40 -25.03 -22.76
CA ASP A 71 26.81 -24.88 -23.14
C ASP A 71 27.12 -23.57 -23.89
N VAL A 72 26.22 -22.61 -23.88
CA VAL A 72 26.33 -21.31 -24.52
C VAL A 72 27.00 -20.32 -23.56
N ALA A 73 28.03 -19.65 -24.01
CA ALA A 73 28.87 -18.74 -23.22
C ALA A 73 28.17 -17.44 -22.78
N PHE A 74 26.87 -17.27 -23.06
CA PHE A 74 26.13 -16.04 -22.74
C PHE A 74 24.86 -16.35 -21.97
N GLU A 75 24.70 -15.66 -20.84
CA GLU A 75 23.51 -15.66 -20.00
C GLU A 75 22.73 -14.36 -20.26
N TYR A 76 21.45 -14.49 -20.57
CA TYR A 76 20.57 -13.35 -20.78
C TYR A 76 19.59 -13.20 -19.61
N ALA A 77 19.73 -12.15 -18.83
CA ALA A 77 18.76 -11.80 -17.81
C ALA A 77 17.46 -11.32 -18.47
N MET A 78 16.37 -12.07 -18.23
CA MET A 78 15.05 -11.64 -18.70
C MET A 78 14.54 -10.52 -17.82
N ARG A 79 14.13 -9.39 -18.43
CA ARG A 79 13.45 -8.32 -17.71
C ARG A 79 11.95 -8.46 -17.86
N TYR A 80 11.27 -8.41 -16.74
CA TYR A 80 9.82 -8.39 -16.66
C TYR A 80 9.37 -7.00 -16.17
N THR A 81 8.29 -6.49 -16.73
CA THR A 81 7.79 -5.14 -16.40
C THR A 81 7.25 -5.04 -14.97
N GLY A 82 6.99 -6.19 -14.31
CA GLY A 82 6.49 -6.22 -12.96
C GLY A 82 5.00 -5.89 -12.86
N ARG A 83 4.56 -5.53 -11.65
CA ARG A 83 3.18 -5.09 -11.40
C ARG A 83 2.89 -3.79 -12.12
N LEU A 84 1.72 -3.70 -12.70
CA LEU A 84 1.19 -2.47 -13.29
C LEU A 84 1.02 -1.38 -12.22
N LYS A 85 1.38 -0.15 -12.56
CA LYS A 85 1.43 0.97 -11.60
C LYS A 85 0.52 2.13 -11.97
N THR A 86 0.19 2.28 -13.25
CA THR A 86 -0.58 3.42 -13.75
C THR A 86 -1.96 2.99 -14.24
N ALA A 87 -2.93 3.89 -14.18
CA ALA A 87 -4.27 3.65 -14.71
C ALA A 87 -4.25 3.33 -16.22
N GLU A 88 -3.30 3.90 -16.95
CA GLU A 88 -3.13 3.63 -18.37
C GLU A 88 -2.63 2.20 -18.63
N GLU A 89 -1.66 1.73 -17.87
CA GLU A 89 -1.18 0.34 -17.96
C GLU A 89 -2.30 -0.65 -17.68
N PHE A 90 -3.06 -0.43 -16.59
CA PHE A 90 -4.24 -1.24 -16.27
C PHE A 90 -5.30 -1.17 -17.39
N GLY A 91 -5.54 0.02 -17.96
CA GLY A 91 -6.48 0.20 -19.05
C GLY A 91 -6.13 -0.56 -20.31
N ASN A 92 -4.87 -0.82 -20.56
CA ASN A 92 -4.39 -1.55 -21.73
C ASN A 92 -4.38 -3.09 -21.53
N ILE A 93 -4.77 -3.60 -20.37
CA ILE A 93 -4.98 -5.04 -20.18
C ILE A 93 -6.00 -5.55 -21.19
N ILE A 94 -5.65 -6.62 -21.88
CA ILE A 94 -6.54 -7.27 -22.86
C ILE A 94 -7.44 -8.24 -22.13
N ILE A 95 -8.76 -8.00 -22.19
CA ILE A 95 -9.77 -8.87 -21.57
C ILE A 95 -10.15 -10.01 -22.51
N SER A 96 -10.31 -9.71 -23.81
CA SER A 96 -10.70 -10.68 -24.80
C SER A 96 -10.18 -10.27 -26.18
N SER A 97 -9.97 -11.24 -27.05
CA SER A 97 -9.68 -11.01 -28.46
C SER A 97 -10.60 -11.86 -29.33
N ASP A 98 -11.11 -11.28 -30.44
CA ASP A 98 -11.90 -12.03 -31.39
C ASP A 98 -11.01 -12.71 -32.45
N ALA A 99 -11.62 -13.60 -33.25
CA ALA A 99 -10.93 -14.31 -34.33
C ALA A 99 -10.41 -13.38 -35.42
N SER A 100 -10.89 -12.15 -35.51
CA SER A 100 -10.49 -11.12 -36.47
C SER A 100 -9.33 -10.25 -35.95
N GLY A 101 -8.83 -10.51 -34.72
CA GLY A 101 -7.72 -9.77 -34.11
C GLY A 101 -8.12 -8.48 -33.40
N ASN A 102 -9.43 -8.17 -33.30
CA ASN A 102 -9.86 -7.04 -32.47
C ASN A 102 -9.69 -7.42 -30.98
N THR A 103 -9.11 -6.51 -30.21
CA THR A 103 -8.87 -6.69 -28.77
C THR A 103 -9.79 -5.80 -27.96
N LEU A 104 -10.48 -6.39 -26.99
CA LEU A 104 -11.24 -5.67 -25.98
C LEU A 104 -10.32 -5.41 -24.77
N LYS A 105 -10.15 -4.15 -24.43
CA LYS A 105 -9.29 -3.73 -23.32
C LYS A 105 -10.10 -3.39 -22.07
N LEU A 106 -9.46 -3.42 -20.92
CA LEU A 106 -10.10 -3.10 -19.64
C LEU A 106 -10.71 -1.69 -19.64
N LYS A 107 -10.07 -0.70 -20.25
CA LYS A 107 -10.58 0.67 -20.37
C LYS A 107 -11.89 0.78 -21.15
N ASP A 108 -12.20 -0.20 -22.00
CA ASP A 108 -13.42 -0.20 -22.80
C ASP A 108 -14.64 -0.62 -21.95
N VAL A 109 -14.41 -1.45 -20.92
CA VAL A 109 -15.45 -2.02 -20.05
C VAL A 109 -15.42 -1.48 -18.61
N ALA A 110 -14.44 -0.64 -18.27
CA ALA A 110 -14.28 -0.06 -16.94
C ALA A 110 -13.66 1.33 -16.97
N ASP A 111 -13.94 2.13 -15.94
CA ASP A 111 -13.19 3.34 -15.61
C ASP A 111 -12.15 3.00 -14.54
N ILE A 112 -10.92 3.49 -14.74
CA ILE A 112 -9.76 3.11 -13.94
C ILE A 112 -9.16 4.38 -13.33
N GLU A 113 -9.03 4.39 -12.01
CA GLU A 113 -8.45 5.51 -11.28
C GLU A 113 -7.58 5.04 -10.12
N LEU A 114 -6.55 5.82 -9.81
CA LEU A 114 -5.80 5.64 -8.57
C LEU A 114 -6.56 6.29 -7.43
N GLY A 115 -7.01 5.53 -6.46
CA GLY A 115 -7.79 6.02 -5.34
C GLY A 115 -7.45 5.34 -4.03
N GLY A 116 -8.03 5.82 -2.93
CA GLY A 116 -7.89 5.15 -1.63
C GLY A 116 -8.64 3.82 -1.61
N GLN A 117 -8.04 2.81 -1.02
CA GLN A 117 -8.66 1.49 -0.86
C GLN A 117 -9.93 1.55 -0.01
N GLN A 118 -9.93 2.41 1.01
CA GLN A 118 -11.09 2.68 1.85
C GLN A 118 -11.26 4.19 2.07
N TYR A 119 -12.50 4.66 1.99
CA TYR A 119 -12.91 6.03 2.33
C TYR A 119 -13.82 6.09 3.55
N SER A 120 -14.12 4.93 4.17
CA SER A 120 -15.08 4.81 5.27
C SER A 120 -14.59 5.41 6.59
N VAL A 121 -13.28 5.59 6.74
CA VAL A 121 -12.70 6.14 7.97
C VAL A 121 -11.94 7.42 7.65
N SER A 122 -12.33 8.50 8.30
CA SER A 122 -11.65 9.79 8.28
C SER A 122 -11.41 10.22 9.72
N MET A 123 -10.17 10.55 10.05
CA MET A 123 -9.81 10.97 11.40
C MET A 123 -9.53 12.45 11.45
N LYS A 124 -10.00 13.09 12.52
CA LYS A 124 -9.72 14.48 12.85
C LYS A 124 -9.33 14.60 14.31
N ASN A 125 -8.31 15.40 14.58
CA ASN A 125 -7.95 15.81 15.92
C ASN A 125 -8.23 17.31 16.06
N ASN A 126 -9.15 17.70 16.95
CA ASN A 126 -9.60 19.10 17.09
C ASN A 126 -10.02 19.72 15.74
N ASN A 127 -10.81 19.00 14.95
CA ASN A 127 -11.28 19.36 13.62
C ASN A 127 -10.21 19.50 12.52
N ILE A 128 -8.94 19.19 12.84
CA ILE A 128 -7.83 19.15 11.87
C ILE A 128 -7.73 17.72 11.32
N PRO A 129 -7.68 17.52 9.99
CA PRO A 129 -7.45 16.21 9.41
C PRO A 129 -6.17 15.57 9.98
N SER A 130 -6.27 14.38 10.51
CA SER A 130 -5.15 13.70 11.19
C SER A 130 -5.07 12.22 10.83
N VAL A 131 -3.92 11.66 11.11
CA VAL A 131 -3.67 10.22 11.04
C VAL A 131 -3.23 9.78 12.44
N MET A 132 -3.82 8.72 12.95
CA MET A 132 -3.47 8.18 14.27
C MET A 132 -2.48 7.02 14.09
N GLY A 133 -1.45 7.00 14.94
CA GLY A 133 -0.56 5.86 15.11
C GLY A 133 -0.73 5.27 16.50
N MET A 134 -0.92 3.97 16.60
CA MET A 134 -0.94 3.22 17.85
C MET A 134 0.29 2.31 17.89
N VAL A 135 1.18 2.56 18.84
CA VAL A 135 2.38 1.76 19.05
C VAL A 135 2.07 0.68 20.08
N GLN A 136 2.32 -0.56 19.72
CA GLN A 136 2.13 -1.72 20.59
C GLN A 136 3.50 -2.31 20.93
N GLN A 137 3.70 -2.59 22.23
CA GLN A 137 4.93 -3.23 22.70
C GLN A 137 4.87 -4.75 22.58
N ILE A 138 6.03 -5.38 22.51
CA ILE A 138 6.17 -6.83 22.66
C ILE A 138 5.96 -7.19 24.15
N ALA A 139 5.29 -8.29 24.41
CA ALA A 139 5.10 -8.77 25.78
C ALA A 139 6.45 -8.98 26.49
N GLY A 140 6.57 -8.45 27.71
CA GLY A 140 7.79 -8.52 28.51
C GLY A 140 8.83 -7.43 28.21
N SER A 141 8.60 -6.54 27.26
CA SER A 141 9.47 -5.39 27.02
C SER A 141 9.21 -4.25 28.03
N ASN A 142 10.18 -3.34 28.16
CA ASN A 142 10.07 -2.20 29.06
C ASN A 142 9.29 -1.05 28.39
N ALA A 143 8.06 -0.80 28.84
CA ALA A 143 7.20 0.24 28.29
C ALA A 143 7.81 1.64 28.38
N ASN A 144 8.52 1.97 29.48
CA ASN A 144 9.12 3.28 29.68
C ASN A 144 10.25 3.54 28.68
N ASP A 145 11.11 2.54 28.45
CA ASP A 145 12.19 2.66 27.48
C ASP A 145 11.67 2.81 26.05
N ILE A 146 10.62 2.06 25.72
CA ILE A 146 9.97 2.17 24.40
C ILE A 146 9.35 3.55 24.23
N ALA A 147 8.58 4.02 25.21
CA ALA A 147 7.96 5.34 25.14
C ALA A 147 8.99 6.47 24.98
N ARG A 148 10.12 6.38 25.70
CA ARG A 148 11.22 7.34 25.54
C ARG A 148 11.79 7.30 24.13
N GLN A 149 12.15 6.12 23.63
CA GLN A 149 12.72 5.96 22.29
C GLN A 149 11.74 6.41 21.18
N VAL A 150 10.45 6.11 21.33
CA VAL A 150 9.41 6.58 20.40
C VAL A 150 9.30 8.11 20.39
N LYS A 151 9.38 8.75 21.57
CA LYS A 151 9.36 10.22 21.67
C LYS A 151 10.58 10.84 21.02
N GLU A 152 11.77 10.29 21.27
CA GLU A 152 13.04 10.71 20.65
C GLU A 152 12.98 10.57 19.10
N GLU A 153 12.50 9.42 18.60
CA GLU A 153 12.37 9.19 17.17
C GLU A 153 11.34 10.16 16.53
N LEU A 154 10.20 10.39 17.19
CA LEU A 154 9.20 11.34 16.69
C LEU A 154 9.75 12.77 16.66
N GLU A 155 10.58 13.16 17.60
CA GLU A 155 11.24 14.47 17.61
C GLU A 155 12.23 14.60 16.43
N GLU A 156 13.04 13.58 16.17
CA GLU A 156 13.91 13.54 14.98
C GLU A 156 13.11 13.60 13.69
N GLN A 157 12.06 12.80 13.56
CA GLN A 157 11.19 12.81 12.39
C GLN A 157 10.47 14.16 12.21
N SER A 158 10.16 14.86 13.29
CA SER A 158 9.49 16.16 13.22
C SER A 158 10.30 17.22 12.49
N LYS A 159 11.62 17.15 12.58
CA LYS A 159 12.54 18.06 11.88
C LYS A 159 12.52 17.86 10.35
N LEU A 160 12.10 16.68 9.92
CA LEU A 160 12.04 16.28 8.50
C LEU A 160 10.64 16.37 7.92
N MET A 161 9.64 16.71 8.73
CA MET A 161 8.24 16.79 8.30
C MET A 161 8.02 17.94 7.30
N PRO A 162 7.15 17.74 6.32
CA PRO A 162 6.73 18.82 5.42
C PRO A 162 6.10 20.00 6.19
N PRO A 163 6.21 21.24 5.65
CA PRO A 163 5.59 22.39 6.27
C PRO A 163 4.08 22.22 6.51
N GLY A 164 3.62 22.55 7.71
CA GLY A 164 2.21 22.38 8.12
C GLY A 164 1.86 21.00 8.68
N MET A 165 2.80 20.07 8.71
CA MET A 165 2.64 18.78 9.38
C MET A 165 3.27 18.83 10.77
N PHE A 166 2.56 18.30 11.77
CA PHE A 166 3.04 18.17 13.14
C PHE A 166 2.50 16.89 13.78
N TYR A 167 3.15 16.43 14.83
CA TYR A 167 2.66 15.32 15.62
C TYR A 167 2.19 15.77 17.01
N LYS A 168 1.33 14.98 17.61
CA LYS A 168 0.88 15.14 18.98
C LYS A 168 0.70 13.76 19.61
N ILE A 169 1.25 13.57 20.79
CA ILE A 169 1.00 12.39 21.61
C ILE A 169 -0.29 12.65 22.38
N ASN A 170 -1.32 11.86 22.10
CA ASN A 170 -2.63 12.03 22.72
C ASN A 170 -2.78 11.16 23.98
N TYR A 171 -2.07 10.05 24.02
CA TYR A 171 -2.14 9.10 25.13
C TYR A 171 -0.80 8.37 25.28
N ASP A 172 -0.29 8.37 26.50
CA ASP A 172 0.91 7.66 26.92
C ASP A 172 0.61 6.86 28.18
N VAL A 173 0.64 5.53 28.08
CA VAL A 173 0.36 4.63 29.21
C VAL A 173 1.40 4.76 30.31
N THR A 174 2.62 5.22 30.00
CA THR A 174 3.70 5.32 30.99
C THR A 174 3.53 6.49 31.95
N GLU A 175 2.78 7.53 31.59
CA GLU A 175 2.47 8.65 32.49
C GLU A 175 1.71 8.19 33.74
N PHE A 176 0.80 7.22 33.58
CA PHE A 176 0.06 6.65 34.71
C PHE A 176 0.95 5.77 35.60
N LEU A 177 1.95 5.11 35.02
CA LEU A 177 2.91 4.30 35.77
C LEU A 177 3.79 5.19 36.69
N TYR A 178 4.23 6.35 36.21
CA TYR A 178 4.99 7.30 37.02
C TYR A 178 4.16 7.96 38.10
N ALA A 179 2.87 8.17 37.91
CA ALA A 179 1.98 8.77 38.91
C ALA A 179 1.59 7.79 40.00
N SER A 180 1.82 6.49 39.87
CA SER A 180 1.46 5.43 40.83
C SER A 180 2.63 4.89 41.64
N ILE A 181 3.84 5.40 41.44
CA ILE A 181 5.06 5.12 42.20
C ILE A 181 5.39 6.31 43.12
#